data_6cceb9dddfc50a552a59ab6fa6acbadb
#
_entry.id   6cceb9dddfc50a552a59ab6fa6acbadb
#
_cell.length_a   1.000
_cell.length_b   1.000
_cell.length_c   1.000
_cell.angle_alpha   90.00
_cell.angle_beta   90.00
_cell.angle_gamma   90.00
#
_symmetry.space_group_name_H-M   'P 1'
#
loop_
_entity.id
_entity.type
_entity.pdbx_description
1 polymer ?
#
loop_
_entity_poly.entity_id
_entity_poly.type
_entity_poly.pdbx_seq_one_letter_code
_entity_poly.pdbx_strand_id
1 'polypeptide(L)'
;IGLGIPAEPLFRSRDKQECSRYALSLGLEIVDADYDHAAWKCSVTGLEGEPERGARCLECFKMRLLSAAKYASEHGFTLFTSTLDSSRWKRHDQIVEAGNWAAAQFPGLTFWDKNWRQGGLQERRSQIIKEQDFYNQRYCGCEFSMQAMRDDKKQARQRIKRLISVMTPEQKTL
;
A
#
# COMPACT_ATOMS: atom_id res chain seq x y z
N ILE A 1 8.31 -11.62 1.30
CA ILE A 1 8.71 -10.61 2.30
C ILE A 1 7.48 -9.76 2.60
N GLY A 2 6.83 -10.03 3.74
CA GLY A 2 5.72 -9.23 4.23
C GLY A 2 6.25 -7.91 4.77
N LEU A 3 6.31 -6.88 3.93
CA LEU A 3 6.71 -5.54 4.37
C LEU A 3 5.68 -5.00 5.35
N GLY A 4 6.11 -4.66 6.57
CA GLY A 4 5.30 -4.01 7.56
C GLY A 4 4.65 -2.75 6.99
N ILE A 5 3.33 -2.78 6.78
CA ILE A 5 2.55 -1.61 6.41
C ILE A 5 2.21 -0.86 7.69
N PRO A 6 2.33 0.47 7.76
CA PRO A 6 1.86 1.27 8.89
C PRO A 6 0.33 1.34 8.88
N ALA A 7 -0.32 0.21 9.13
CA ALA A 7 -1.76 0.06 9.22
C ALA A 7 -2.17 -0.21 10.68
N GLU A 8 -3.42 0.08 11.02
CA GLU A 8 -3.98 -0.35 12.31
C GLU A 8 -3.72 -1.84 12.56
N PRO A 9 -3.47 -2.27 13.79
CA PRO A 9 -3.10 -3.65 14.13
C PRO A 9 -4.06 -4.73 13.55
N LEU A 10 -5.37 -4.44 13.52
CA LEU A 10 -6.38 -5.35 12.97
C LEU A 10 -6.27 -5.52 11.45
N PHE A 11 -5.91 -4.48 10.73
CA PHE A 11 -5.71 -4.52 9.27
C PHE A 11 -4.46 -5.30 8.89
N ARG A 12 -3.37 -5.02 9.60
CA ARG A 12 -2.10 -5.70 9.39
C ARG A 12 -2.24 -7.22 9.56
N SER A 13 -2.99 -7.66 10.57
CA SER A 13 -3.20 -9.07 10.83
C SER A 13 -3.96 -9.78 9.70
N ARG A 14 -5.01 -9.15 9.15
CA ARG A 14 -5.81 -9.72 8.06
C ARG A 14 -5.02 -9.79 6.75
N ASP A 15 -4.41 -8.69 6.31
CA ASP A 15 -3.59 -8.67 5.09
C ASP A 15 -2.45 -9.69 5.18
N LYS A 16 -1.78 -9.79 6.33
CA LYS A 16 -0.74 -10.77 6.58
C LYS A 16 -1.25 -12.18 6.45
N GLN A 17 -2.39 -12.51 7.09
CA GLN A 17 -2.98 -13.85 7.05
C GLN A 17 -3.38 -14.24 5.62
N GLU A 18 -4.01 -13.34 4.87
CA GLU A 18 -4.43 -13.58 3.49
C GLU A 18 -3.21 -13.79 2.57
N CYS A 19 -2.19 -12.95 2.68
CA CYS A 19 -0.94 -13.09 1.93
C CYS A 19 -0.22 -14.39 2.26
N SER A 20 -0.10 -14.75 3.56
CA SER A 20 0.56 -15.98 3.99
C SER A 20 -0.17 -17.23 3.50
N ARG A 21 -1.51 -17.25 3.62
CA ARG A 21 -2.33 -18.34 3.11
C ARG A 21 -2.12 -18.57 1.61
N TYR A 22 -2.14 -17.48 0.84
CA TYR A 22 -2.03 -17.57 -0.62
C TYR A 22 -0.61 -17.94 -1.06
N ALA A 23 0.42 -17.37 -0.45
CA ALA A 23 1.80 -17.74 -0.75
C ALA A 23 2.08 -19.21 -0.45
N LEU A 24 1.62 -19.73 0.70
CA LEU A 24 1.72 -21.15 1.02
C LEU A 24 1.04 -22.05 -0.01
N SER A 25 -0.14 -21.65 -0.52
CA SER A 25 -0.84 -22.40 -1.58
C SER A 25 -0.08 -22.43 -2.91
N LEU A 26 0.85 -21.49 -3.12
CA LEU A 26 1.73 -21.42 -4.29
C LEU A 26 3.11 -22.03 -4.04
N GLY A 27 3.36 -22.60 -2.85
CA GLY A 27 4.66 -23.12 -2.47
C GLY A 27 5.73 -22.05 -2.27
N LEU A 28 5.32 -20.81 -1.98
CA LEU A 28 6.22 -19.68 -1.77
C LEU A 28 6.50 -19.48 -0.28
N GLU A 29 7.75 -19.18 0.05
CA GLU A 29 8.16 -18.78 1.37
C GLU A 29 7.76 -17.33 1.65
N ILE A 30 7.25 -17.08 2.87
CA ILE A 30 7.03 -15.73 3.38
C ILE A 30 7.92 -15.49 4.59
N VAL A 31 8.66 -14.40 4.54
CA VAL A 31 9.41 -13.87 5.67
C VAL A 31 8.68 -12.67 6.25
N ASP A 32 8.36 -12.74 7.52
CA ASP A 32 7.73 -11.64 8.25
C ASP A 32 8.81 -10.68 8.74
N ALA A 33 8.95 -9.55 8.10
CA ALA A 33 9.89 -8.52 8.53
C ALA A 33 9.32 -7.73 9.72
N ASP A 34 10.19 -7.33 10.62
CA ASP A 34 9.84 -6.48 11.76
C ASP A 34 9.20 -5.18 11.28
N TYR A 35 8.18 -4.77 12.02
CA TYR A 35 7.49 -3.52 11.80
C TYR A 35 7.82 -2.54 12.91
N ASP A 36 8.55 -1.50 12.56
CA ASP A 36 8.85 -0.38 13.45
C ASP A 36 8.03 0.85 13.05
N HIS A 37 6.89 1.03 13.73
CA HIS A 37 6.01 2.18 13.50
C HIS A 37 6.67 3.49 13.93
N ALA A 38 7.49 3.47 14.99
CA ALA A 38 8.16 4.66 15.48
C ALA A 38 9.21 5.15 14.47
N ALA A 39 10.03 4.25 13.93
CA ALA A 39 10.98 4.58 12.88
C ALA A 39 10.28 5.10 11.62
N TRP A 40 9.17 4.50 11.20
CA TRP A 40 8.39 5.01 10.09
C TRP A 40 7.82 6.41 10.37
N LYS A 41 7.27 6.63 11.57
CA LYS A 41 6.74 7.95 11.98
C LYS A 41 7.83 9.01 11.95
N CYS A 42 9.01 8.67 12.45
CA CYS A 42 10.19 9.55 12.41
C CYS A 42 10.60 9.89 10.97
N SER A 43 10.61 8.91 10.05
CA SER A 43 11.01 9.13 8.65
C SER A 43 10.08 10.07 7.87
N VAL A 44 8.84 10.25 8.33
CA VAL A 44 7.85 11.12 7.69
C VAL A 44 7.54 12.38 8.49
N THR A 45 8.31 12.65 9.56
CA THR A 45 8.17 13.87 10.38
C THR A 45 8.38 15.12 9.53
N GLY A 46 7.48 16.10 9.68
CA GLY A 46 7.47 17.33 8.88
C GLY A 46 6.76 17.19 7.53
N LEU A 47 6.33 15.98 7.17
CA LEU A 47 5.60 15.70 5.92
C LEU A 47 4.12 15.31 6.19
N GLU A 48 3.61 15.54 7.40
CA GLU A 48 2.25 15.15 7.80
C GLU A 48 1.18 15.81 6.93
N GLY A 49 1.41 17.06 6.53
CA GLY A 49 0.52 17.85 5.67
C GLY A 49 0.59 17.49 4.18
N GLU A 50 1.55 16.65 3.76
CA GLU A 50 1.68 16.26 2.37
C GLU A 50 0.46 15.45 1.89
N PRO A 51 0.01 15.69 0.65
CA PRO A 51 -1.08 14.89 0.07
C PRO A 51 -0.66 13.44 -0.12
N GLU A 52 -1.64 12.57 -0.36
CA GLU A 52 -1.37 11.23 -0.85
C GLU A 52 -0.60 11.32 -2.20
N ARG A 53 0.40 10.47 -2.38
CA ARG A 53 1.36 10.49 -3.50
C ARG A 53 2.36 11.65 -3.49
N GLY A 54 2.42 12.46 -2.42
CA GLY A 54 3.43 13.50 -2.19
C GLY A 54 4.75 12.95 -1.63
N ALA A 55 5.60 13.85 -1.11
CA ALA A 55 6.93 13.51 -0.58
C ALA A 55 6.87 12.48 0.55
N ARG A 56 5.88 12.56 1.44
CA ARG A 56 5.66 11.56 2.50
C ARG A 56 5.58 10.13 1.98
N CYS A 57 4.89 9.93 0.84
CA CYS A 57 4.75 8.59 0.24
C CYS A 57 6.08 8.09 -0.31
N LEU A 58 6.90 8.95 -0.89
CA LEU A 58 8.24 8.59 -1.36
C LEU A 58 9.12 8.10 -0.21
N GLU A 59 9.16 8.82 0.91
CA GLU A 59 9.94 8.40 2.09
C GLU A 59 9.43 7.07 2.68
N CYS A 60 8.12 6.88 2.72
CA CYS A 60 7.52 5.60 3.09
C CYS A 60 7.96 4.45 2.16
N PHE A 61 8.07 4.68 0.85
CA PHE A 61 8.55 3.67 -0.10
C PHE A 61 10.03 3.41 0.06
N LYS A 62 10.86 4.45 0.25
CA LYS A 62 12.31 4.31 0.50
C LYS A 62 12.56 3.41 1.71
N MET A 63 11.93 3.69 2.84
CA MET A 63 12.07 2.88 4.05
C MET A 63 11.71 1.41 3.80
N ARG A 64 10.58 1.15 3.15
CA ARG A 64 10.10 -0.21 2.89
C ARG A 64 10.96 -0.97 1.90
N LEU A 65 11.40 -0.32 0.82
CA LEU A 65 12.21 -0.94 -0.21
C LEU A 65 13.66 -1.11 0.25
N LEU A 66 14.16 -0.23 1.13
CA LEU A 66 15.45 -0.42 1.79
C LEU A 66 15.48 -1.69 2.66
N SER A 67 14.42 -1.93 3.43
CA SER A 67 14.29 -3.17 4.22
C SER A 67 14.28 -4.42 3.32
N ALA A 68 13.56 -4.38 2.18
CA ALA A 68 13.54 -5.47 1.23
C ALA A 68 14.91 -5.67 0.54
N ALA A 69 15.58 -4.60 0.16
CA ALA A 69 16.90 -4.63 -0.46
C ALA A 69 17.97 -5.19 0.50
N LYS A 70 17.91 -4.77 1.76
CA LYS A 70 18.78 -5.31 2.82
C LYS A 70 18.60 -6.82 2.94
N TYR A 71 17.37 -7.30 3.10
CA TYR A 71 17.09 -8.73 3.17
C TYR A 71 17.59 -9.47 1.92
N ALA A 72 17.32 -8.94 0.73
CA ALA A 72 17.78 -9.55 -0.52
C ALA A 72 19.30 -9.68 -0.56
N SER A 73 20.04 -8.62 -0.19
CA SER A 73 21.49 -8.64 -0.14
C SER A 73 22.04 -9.64 0.88
N GLU A 74 21.51 -9.68 2.10
CA GLU A 74 21.93 -10.59 3.17
C GLU A 74 21.68 -12.07 2.83
N HIS A 75 20.73 -12.36 1.93
CA HIS A 75 20.38 -13.72 1.49
C HIS A 75 20.89 -14.06 0.08
N GLY A 76 21.81 -13.27 -0.46
CA GLY A 76 22.49 -13.57 -1.74
C GLY A 76 21.62 -13.38 -2.99
N PHE A 77 20.50 -12.67 -2.89
CA PHE A 77 19.71 -12.29 -4.07
C PHE A 77 20.38 -11.12 -4.81
N THR A 78 20.38 -11.17 -6.13
CA THR A 78 20.89 -10.10 -6.99
C THR A 78 19.78 -9.24 -7.59
N LEU A 79 18.52 -9.66 -7.43
CA LEU A 79 17.33 -9.00 -7.98
C LEU A 79 16.21 -8.99 -6.95
N PHE A 80 15.53 -7.84 -6.80
CA PHE A 80 14.29 -7.75 -6.04
C PHE A 80 13.29 -6.84 -6.74
N THR A 81 12.03 -6.95 -6.37
CA THR A 81 10.95 -6.14 -6.91
C THR A 81 9.92 -5.82 -5.82
N SER A 82 8.86 -5.12 -6.19
CA SER A 82 7.77 -4.77 -5.28
C SER A 82 6.41 -4.92 -5.95
N THR A 83 5.43 -5.41 -5.21
CA THR A 83 4.03 -5.43 -5.62
C THR A 83 3.26 -4.15 -5.26
N LEU A 84 3.93 -3.16 -4.67
CA LEU A 84 3.33 -1.88 -4.28
C LEU A 84 2.63 -1.19 -5.43
N ASP A 85 3.17 -1.31 -6.63
CA ASP A 85 2.64 -0.69 -7.84
C ASP A 85 1.30 -1.32 -8.32
N SER A 86 0.93 -2.49 -7.84
CA SER A 86 -0.40 -3.06 -8.12
C SER A 86 -1.54 -2.23 -7.54
N SER A 87 -1.25 -1.32 -6.61
CA SER A 87 -2.23 -0.46 -5.95
C SER A 87 -2.44 0.86 -6.70
N ARG A 88 -3.70 1.19 -7.00
CA ARG A 88 -4.10 2.49 -7.58
C ARG A 88 -3.75 3.71 -6.71
N TRP A 89 -3.47 3.51 -5.41
CA TRP A 89 -3.12 4.56 -4.47
C TRP A 89 -1.66 5.00 -4.53
N LYS A 90 -0.84 4.31 -5.35
CA LYS A 90 0.60 4.52 -5.40
C LYS A 90 1.04 4.96 -6.79
N ARG A 91 2.08 5.77 -6.85
CA ARG A 91 2.70 6.22 -8.09
C ARG A 91 3.85 5.29 -8.44
N HIS A 92 3.86 4.81 -9.68
CA HIS A 92 4.90 3.93 -10.21
C HIS A 92 6.29 4.58 -10.18
N ASP A 93 6.38 5.83 -10.64
CA ASP A 93 7.62 6.60 -10.67
C ASP A 93 8.28 6.73 -9.30
N GLN A 94 7.50 7.00 -8.24
CA GLN A 94 8.01 7.05 -6.88
C GLN A 94 8.49 5.68 -6.37
N ILE A 95 7.85 4.59 -6.78
CA ILE A 95 8.26 3.24 -6.41
C ILE A 95 9.58 2.88 -7.11
N VAL A 96 9.71 3.24 -8.40
CA VAL A 96 10.96 3.04 -9.17
C VAL A 96 12.09 3.87 -8.58
N GLU A 97 11.86 5.14 -8.28
CA GLU A 97 12.85 6.00 -7.62
C GLU A 97 13.33 5.38 -6.29
N ALA A 98 12.40 5.01 -5.42
CA ALA A 98 12.72 4.42 -4.13
C ALA A 98 13.40 3.05 -4.25
N GLY A 99 13.01 2.23 -5.22
CA GLY A 99 13.59 0.92 -5.48
C GLY A 99 15.03 1.00 -5.97
N ASN A 100 15.28 1.87 -6.94
CA ASN A 100 16.63 2.11 -7.45
C ASN A 100 17.55 2.73 -6.38
N TRP A 101 17.02 3.69 -5.61
CA TRP A 101 17.75 4.25 -4.47
C TRP A 101 18.10 3.17 -3.42
N ALA A 102 17.18 2.26 -3.10
CA ALA A 102 17.43 1.18 -2.15
C ALA A 102 18.43 0.15 -2.70
N ALA A 103 18.32 -0.21 -3.99
CA ALA A 103 19.27 -1.12 -4.64
C ALA A 103 20.69 -0.57 -4.62
N ALA A 104 20.86 0.73 -4.86
CA ALA A 104 22.17 1.39 -4.89
C ALA A 104 22.91 1.35 -3.55
N GLN A 105 22.24 1.03 -2.44
CA GLN A 105 22.89 0.86 -1.13
C GLN A 105 23.62 -0.49 -0.99
N PHE A 106 23.39 -1.44 -1.90
CA PHE A 106 23.91 -2.81 -1.82
C PHE A 106 24.57 -3.20 -3.15
N PRO A 107 25.89 -3.38 -3.18
CA PRO A 107 26.61 -3.76 -4.40
C PRO A 107 26.07 -5.05 -5.03
N GLY A 108 25.85 -5.04 -6.34
CA GLY A 108 25.36 -6.20 -7.10
C GLY A 108 23.86 -6.46 -7.01
N LEU A 109 23.09 -5.64 -6.27
CA LEU A 109 21.65 -5.75 -6.21
C LEU A 109 20.96 -4.83 -7.22
N THR A 110 19.96 -5.35 -7.92
CA THR A 110 19.15 -4.61 -8.91
C THR A 110 17.70 -4.58 -8.49
N PHE A 111 17.03 -3.44 -8.68
CA PHE A 111 15.58 -3.33 -8.55
C PHE A 111 14.92 -3.59 -9.91
N TRP A 112 13.96 -4.53 -9.95
CA TRP A 112 13.13 -4.76 -11.13
C TRP A 112 11.89 -3.89 -11.07
N ASP A 113 11.82 -2.87 -11.93
CA ASP A 113 10.81 -1.82 -12.02
C ASP A 113 9.51 -2.24 -12.73
N LYS A 114 9.11 -3.50 -12.57
CA LYS A 114 7.91 -4.03 -13.23
C LYS A 114 6.65 -3.24 -12.84
N ASN A 115 5.96 -2.71 -13.86
CA ASN A 115 4.63 -2.11 -13.68
C ASN A 115 3.54 -3.20 -13.67
N TRP A 116 3.02 -3.51 -12.47
CA TRP A 116 2.02 -4.55 -12.27
C TRP A 116 0.59 -4.17 -12.69
N ARG A 117 0.40 -2.96 -13.25
CA ARG A 117 -0.89 -2.49 -13.79
C ARG A 117 -0.98 -2.56 -15.31
N GLN A 118 0.08 -3.01 -15.98
CA GLN A 118 0.15 -3.10 -17.45
C GLN A 118 0.13 -4.56 -17.94
N GLY A 119 -0.15 -4.74 -19.22
CA GLY A 119 -0.05 -6.05 -19.89
C GLY A 119 -1.02 -7.10 -19.37
N GLY A 120 -2.27 -6.73 -19.01
CA GLY A 120 -3.29 -7.66 -18.51
C GLY A 120 -3.14 -8.04 -17.03
N LEU A 121 -2.11 -7.54 -16.34
CA LEU A 121 -1.85 -7.90 -14.94
C LEU A 121 -2.87 -7.31 -13.96
N GLN A 122 -3.47 -6.18 -14.30
CA GLN A 122 -4.54 -5.59 -13.49
C GLN A 122 -5.82 -6.43 -13.51
N GLU A 123 -6.17 -6.99 -14.66
CA GLU A 123 -7.30 -7.91 -14.85
C GLU A 123 -7.03 -9.20 -14.09
N ARG A 124 -5.83 -9.77 -14.22
CA ARG A 124 -5.44 -10.98 -13.48
C ARG A 124 -5.48 -10.77 -11.97
N ARG A 125 -4.98 -9.62 -11.48
CA ARG A 125 -5.10 -9.24 -10.07
C ARG A 125 -6.56 -9.21 -9.62
N SER A 126 -7.45 -8.63 -10.42
CA SER A 126 -8.87 -8.53 -10.09
C SER A 126 -9.55 -9.90 -10.03
N GLN A 127 -9.15 -10.82 -10.89
CA GLN A 127 -9.60 -12.20 -10.85
C GLN A 127 -9.13 -12.91 -9.58
N ILE A 128 -7.84 -12.82 -9.24
CA ILE A 128 -7.27 -13.45 -8.02
C ILE A 128 -7.98 -12.92 -6.77
N ILE A 129 -8.24 -11.61 -6.68
CA ILE A 129 -8.97 -11.01 -5.55
C ILE A 129 -10.35 -11.66 -5.37
N LYS A 130 -11.06 -11.92 -6.47
CA LYS A 130 -12.38 -12.57 -6.44
C LYS A 130 -12.27 -14.06 -6.13
N GLU A 131 -11.36 -14.77 -6.81
CA GLU A 131 -11.16 -16.21 -6.65
C GLU A 131 -10.76 -16.59 -5.22
N GLN A 132 -9.96 -15.73 -4.58
CA GLN A 132 -9.41 -15.96 -3.24
C GLN A 132 -10.17 -15.25 -2.13
N ASP A 133 -11.24 -14.51 -2.47
CA ASP A 133 -12.01 -13.65 -1.54
C ASP A 133 -11.11 -12.71 -0.72
N PHE A 134 -10.11 -12.13 -1.38
CA PHE A 134 -9.19 -11.20 -0.72
C PHE A 134 -9.87 -9.90 -0.35
N TYR A 135 -9.55 -9.40 0.83
CA TYR A 135 -9.94 -8.08 1.24
C TYR A 135 -9.41 -7.01 0.27
N ASN A 136 -10.32 -6.23 -0.29
CA ASN A 136 -9.96 -5.15 -1.19
C ASN A 136 -9.88 -3.82 -0.43
N GLN A 137 -8.67 -3.43 -0.08
CA GLN A 137 -8.37 -2.24 0.71
C GLN A 137 -8.82 -0.94 0.01
N ARG A 138 -9.47 -0.05 0.75
CA ARG A 138 -10.06 1.19 0.23
C ARG A 138 -9.20 2.44 0.44
N TYR A 139 -7.99 2.31 0.96
CA TYR A 139 -7.02 3.38 1.21
C TYR A 139 -5.59 2.83 1.11
N CYS A 140 -4.55 3.67 1.15
CA CYS A 140 -3.17 3.23 0.97
C CYS A 140 -2.66 2.27 2.05
N GLY A 141 -3.21 2.32 3.25
CA GLY A 141 -2.83 1.49 4.40
C GLY A 141 -2.09 2.25 5.51
N CYS A 142 -1.70 3.49 5.33
CA CYS A 142 -1.13 4.32 6.40
C CYS A 142 -2.21 5.09 7.17
N GLU A 143 -1.88 5.57 8.37
CA GLU A 143 -2.79 6.35 9.22
C GLU A 143 -3.29 7.63 8.53
N PHE A 144 -2.46 8.31 7.75
CA PHE A 144 -2.85 9.53 7.02
C PHE A 144 -3.89 9.25 5.94
N SER A 145 -3.69 8.20 5.13
CA SER A 145 -4.67 7.82 4.11
C SER A 145 -5.97 7.27 4.72
N MET A 146 -5.88 6.64 5.88
CA MET A 146 -7.06 6.21 6.63
C MET A 146 -7.85 7.41 7.17
N GLN A 147 -7.16 8.40 7.73
CA GLN A 147 -7.78 9.63 8.21
C GLN A 147 -8.46 10.38 7.07
N ALA A 148 -7.78 10.59 5.94
CA ALA A 148 -8.35 11.20 4.74
C ALA A 148 -9.64 10.49 4.28
N MET A 149 -9.62 9.16 4.21
CA MET A 149 -10.81 8.36 3.87
C MET A 149 -11.96 8.56 4.87
N ARG A 150 -11.67 8.69 6.17
CA ARG A 150 -12.69 8.96 7.21
C ARG A 150 -13.30 10.34 7.05
N ASP A 151 -12.47 11.34 6.76
CA ASP A 151 -12.90 12.72 6.57
C ASP A 151 -13.75 12.87 5.30
N ASP A 152 -13.38 12.26 4.20
CA ASP A 152 -14.17 12.21 2.96
C ASP A 152 -15.55 11.61 3.20
N LYS A 153 -15.63 10.49 3.94
CA LYS A 153 -16.91 9.87 4.28
C LYS A 153 -17.78 10.78 5.17
N LYS A 154 -17.17 11.48 6.11
CA LYS A 154 -17.86 12.44 6.97
C LYS A 154 -18.44 13.60 6.17
N GLN A 155 -17.63 14.17 5.28
CA GLN A 155 -18.04 15.25 4.37
C GLN A 155 -19.16 14.81 3.42
N ALA A 156 -19.03 13.62 2.81
CA ALA A 156 -20.07 13.06 1.96
C ALA A 156 -21.41 12.88 2.70
N ARG A 157 -21.37 12.35 3.92
CA ARG A 157 -22.58 12.22 4.78
C ARG A 157 -23.20 13.58 5.11
N GLN A 158 -22.38 14.59 5.39
CA GLN A 158 -22.89 15.94 5.67
C GLN A 158 -23.53 16.57 4.42
N ARG A 159 -22.90 16.36 3.24
CA ARG A 159 -23.45 16.83 1.97
C ARG A 159 -24.80 16.18 1.66
N ILE A 160 -24.92 14.88 1.85
CA ILE A 160 -26.18 14.15 1.67
C ILE A 160 -27.26 14.69 2.64
N LYS A 161 -26.93 14.87 3.91
CA LYS A 161 -27.88 15.44 4.90
C LYS A 161 -28.38 16.84 4.48
N ARG A 162 -27.49 17.70 3.99
CA ARG A 162 -27.86 19.03 3.46
C ARG A 162 -28.79 18.92 2.26
N LEU A 163 -28.51 18.02 1.33
CA LEU A 163 -29.36 17.80 0.15
C LEU A 163 -30.77 17.31 0.57
N ILE A 164 -30.87 16.34 1.48
CA ILE A 164 -32.14 15.83 2.00
C ILE A 164 -32.92 16.92 2.73
N SER A 165 -32.25 17.84 3.45
CA SER A 165 -32.93 18.91 4.20
C SER A 165 -33.60 19.95 3.32
N VAL A 166 -33.14 20.12 2.07
CA VAL A 166 -33.73 21.07 1.11
C VAL A 166 -34.71 20.42 0.14
N MET A 167 -34.85 19.08 0.15
CA MET A 167 -35.83 18.36 -0.67
C MET A 167 -37.25 18.50 -0.11
N THR A 168 -38.21 18.69 -0.99
CA THR A 168 -39.64 18.70 -0.63
C THR A 168 -40.10 17.31 -0.21
N PRO A 169 -41.25 17.18 0.50
CA PRO A 169 -41.81 15.88 0.89
C PRO A 169 -42.00 14.92 -0.29
N GLU A 170 -42.44 15.42 -1.45
CA GLU A 170 -42.67 14.64 -2.68
C GLU A 170 -41.36 14.09 -3.25
N GLN A 171 -40.24 14.81 -3.13
CA GLN A 171 -38.90 14.39 -3.60
C GLN A 171 -38.20 13.38 -2.66
N LYS A 172 -38.71 13.19 -1.44
CA LYS A 172 -38.16 12.22 -0.48
C LYS A 172 -38.77 10.82 -0.59
N THR A 173 -39.82 10.67 -1.40
CA THR A 173 -40.61 9.42 -1.53
C THR A 173 -40.28 8.64 -2.79
N LEU A 174 -39.41 9.13 -3.66
CA LEU A 174 -38.84 8.46 -4.83
C LEU A 174 -37.49 7.83 -4.47
#